data_de6496a9aad5e0c46960a164fe286c2f
#
_entry.id   de6496a9aad5e0c46960a164fe286c2f
#
_cell.length_a   1.000
_cell.length_b   1.000
_cell.length_c   1.000
_cell.angle_alpha   90.00
_cell.angle_beta   90.00
_cell.angle_gamma   90.00
#
_symmetry.space_group_name_H-M   'P 1'
#
loop_
_entity.id
_entity.type
_entity.pdbx_description
1 polymer ?
#
loop_
_entity_poly.entity_id
_entity_poly.type
_entity_poly.pdbx_seq_one_letter_code
_entity_poly.pdbx_strand_id
1 'polypeptide(L)'
;SEKQDRVSDFEQQCSHTIFTSPAANLAPYELSFQLLVRAACLLAGLESPTHALRADADPSAQSASATYITLAQEHPYDRHIEILLHLSEPHRPLVILEKGRLSFTQYEQQICSRRDFIRCTRKDSEPERKAEYVRRRHHKDILCSPVLMLNFCPDLLSEPLELHKATRELLFLIDRSGSMSGTNIHRVKEAMAVALKSLPSGTMLNIVGFGTTIKPLFSSSRLCTDVTLMQAYEYIQRMRADMRGTNLLGALSWLYQQPMLRSYPRQVFIITDGSISSVARVLELVRRNTCAGRCFGLGLGPRACRRLLLGITKLTGGITEFLDDEERLQPKLIKSLKKAFEPVLTDVRIDWYLPENMEALLSPNEIPPLYPGDRLIGYCTL
;
A
#
# COMPACT_ATOMS: atom_id res chain seq x y z
N SER A 1 29.85 -13.90 -20.68
CA SER A 1 28.59 -13.38 -21.25
C SER A 1 27.41 -14.32 -21.03
N GLU A 2 27.60 -15.65 -21.08
CA GLU A 2 26.50 -16.62 -20.84
C GLU A 2 25.95 -16.66 -19.40
N LYS A 3 26.72 -16.24 -18.40
CA LYS A 3 26.24 -16.22 -16.99
C LYS A 3 25.35 -15.01 -16.67
N GLN A 4 25.47 -13.90 -17.40
CA GLN A 4 24.64 -12.72 -17.20
C GLN A 4 23.26 -12.88 -17.84
N ASP A 5 23.18 -13.56 -18.97
CA ASP A 5 21.92 -13.82 -19.67
C ASP A 5 21.01 -14.79 -18.91
N ARG A 6 21.60 -15.76 -18.17
CA ARG A 6 20.82 -16.69 -17.33
C ARG A 6 20.19 -16.06 -16.09
N VAL A 7 20.80 -15.01 -15.53
CA VAL A 7 20.24 -14.29 -14.37
C VAL A 7 19.07 -13.40 -14.80
N SER A 8 19.14 -12.79 -15.99
CA SER A 8 18.04 -11.99 -16.53
C SER A 8 16.81 -12.82 -16.89
N ASP A 9 17.02 -14.04 -17.43
CA ASP A 9 15.93 -14.97 -17.72
C ASP A 9 15.22 -15.50 -16.47
N PHE A 10 15.94 -15.65 -15.36
CA PHE A 10 15.35 -16.09 -14.09
C PHE A 10 14.52 -14.99 -13.43
N GLU A 11 14.92 -13.72 -13.57
CA GLU A 11 14.12 -12.58 -13.11
C GLU A 11 12.89 -12.32 -13.98
N GLN A 12 12.95 -12.61 -15.27
CA GLN A 12 11.80 -12.54 -16.18
C GLN A 12 10.79 -13.67 -15.97
N GLN A 13 11.22 -14.82 -15.46
CA GLN A 13 10.36 -15.95 -15.12
C GLN A 13 9.70 -15.87 -13.76
N CYS A 14 9.80 -14.75 -13.03
CA CYS A 14 8.94 -14.48 -11.88
C CYS A 14 7.49 -14.27 -12.34
N SER A 15 7.01 -15.20 -13.13
CA SER A 15 5.66 -15.23 -13.65
C SER A 15 4.69 -15.42 -12.47
N HIS A 16 3.55 -14.80 -12.56
CA HIS A 16 2.45 -14.97 -11.63
C HIS A 16 2.03 -16.43 -11.41
N THR A 17 2.56 -17.40 -12.15
CA THR A 17 2.31 -18.82 -11.92
C THR A 17 2.72 -19.29 -10.52
N ILE A 18 3.75 -18.69 -9.90
CA ILE A 18 4.13 -18.98 -8.51
C ILE A 18 3.03 -18.53 -7.54
N PHE A 19 2.28 -17.46 -7.88
CA PHE A 19 1.22 -16.91 -7.04
C PHE A 19 -0.17 -17.42 -7.40
N THR A 20 -0.34 -18.08 -8.53
CA THR A 20 -1.59 -18.68 -9.00
C THR A 20 -1.62 -20.19 -8.82
N SER A 21 -0.46 -20.83 -8.62
CA SER A 21 -0.40 -22.26 -8.32
C SER A 21 -0.91 -22.54 -6.91
N PRO A 22 -1.76 -23.53 -6.72
CA PRO A 22 -2.21 -23.91 -5.38
C PRO A 22 -1.03 -24.30 -4.50
N ALA A 23 -0.94 -23.74 -3.31
CA ALA A 23 0.03 -24.18 -2.31
C ALA A 23 -0.39 -25.56 -1.79
N ALA A 24 0.57 -26.48 -1.72
CA ALA A 24 0.36 -27.78 -1.12
C ALA A 24 0.97 -27.79 0.28
N ASN A 25 0.21 -28.26 1.27
CA ASN A 25 0.75 -28.49 2.60
C ASN A 25 1.56 -29.80 2.58
N LEU A 26 2.87 -29.70 2.47
CA LEU A 26 3.78 -30.84 2.49
C LEU A 26 4.23 -31.24 3.91
N ALA A 27 3.91 -30.42 4.91
CA ALA A 27 4.27 -30.67 6.30
C ALA A 27 3.02 -31.02 7.13
N PRO A 28 3.08 -32.02 8.02
CA PRO A 28 1.98 -32.37 8.91
C PRO A 28 1.88 -31.37 10.05
N TYR A 29 1.28 -30.20 9.81
CA TYR A 29 0.98 -29.23 10.84
C TYR A 29 -0.46 -28.72 10.70
N GLU A 30 -1.03 -28.31 11.82
CA GLU A 30 -2.35 -27.71 11.88
C GLU A 30 -2.21 -26.20 12.14
N LEU A 31 -3.02 -25.41 11.48
CA LEU A 31 -3.14 -23.97 11.73
C LEU A 31 -4.36 -23.72 12.63
N SER A 32 -4.14 -23.21 13.82
CA SER A 32 -5.17 -22.67 14.68
C SER A 32 -5.20 -21.15 14.56
N PHE A 33 -6.36 -20.59 14.30
CA PHE A 33 -6.57 -19.15 14.17
C PHE A 33 -7.64 -18.66 15.13
N GLN A 34 -7.28 -17.67 15.94
CA GLN A 34 -8.20 -16.97 16.83
C GLN A 34 -7.92 -15.47 16.78
N LEU A 35 -8.95 -14.67 16.62
CA LEU A 35 -8.87 -13.21 16.63
C LEU A 35 -9.87 -12.66 17.64
N LEU A 36 -9.38 -11.95 18.65
CA LEU A 36 -10.21 -11.17 19.55
C LEU A 36 -10.24 -9.72 19.08
N VAL A 37 -11.41 -9.24 18.73
CA VAL A 37 -11.64 -7.85 18.33
C VAL A 37 -12.31 -7.11 19.47
N ARG A 38 -11.65 -6.04 19.92
CA ARG A 38 -12.21 -5.04 20.84
C ARG A 38 -12.29 -3.70 20.14
N ALA A 39 -13.46 -3.12 20.10
CA ALA A 39 -13.70 -1.86 19.41
C ALA A 39 -14.38 -0.85 20.34
N ALA A 40 -14.32 0.45 19.96
CA ALA A 40 -15.06 1.49 20.64
C ALA A 40 -16.56 1.42 20.40
N CYS A 41 -17.00 0.62 19.43
CA CYS A 41 -18.39 0.42 19.03
C CYS A 41 -18.63 -1.04 18.66
N LEU A 42 -19.87 -1.40 18.43
CA LEU A 42 -20.25 -2.74 17.97
C LEU A 42 -19.80 -2.98 16.52
N LEU A 43 -19.57 -4.23 16.17
CA LEU A 43 -19.40 -4.60 14.77
C LEU A 43 -20.76 -4.57 14.07
N ALA A 44 -20.84 -3.84 12.95
CA ALA A 44 -22.02 -3.84 12.08
C ALA A 44 -22.02 -5.04 11.11
N GLY A 45 -20.86 -5.59 10.82
CA GLY A 45 -20.69 -6.73 9.95
C GLY A 45 -19.32 -7.36 10.05
N LEU A 46 -19.26 -8.62 9.63
CA LEU A 46 -18.05 -9.43 9.56
C LEU A 46 -18.13 -10.29 8.31
N GLU A 47 -17.10 -10.20 7.49
CA GLU A 47 -16.99 -11.01 6.28
C GLU A 47 -15.55 -11.42 5.99
N SER A 48 -15.40 -12.48 5.22
CA SER A 48 -14.09 -12.89 4.70
C SER A 48 -14.25 -13.36 3.25
N PRO A 49 -13.50 -12.77 2.32
CA PRO A 49 -13.44 -13.26 0.94
C PRO A 49 -12.65 -14.57 0.80
N THR A 50 -11.90 -14.97 1.83
CA THR A 50 -10.98 -16.11 1.77
C THR A 50 -11.43 -17.32 2.55
N HIS A 51 -12.19 -17.15 3.65
CA HIS A 51 -12.55 -18.22 4.58
C HIS A 51 -13.96 -18.06 5.13
N ALA A 52 -14.60 -19.17 5.47
CA ALA A 52 -15.79 -19.17 6.32
C ALA A 52 -15.38 -18.83 7.77
N LEU A 53 -16.08 -17.90 8.39
CA LEU A 53 -15.80 -17.43 9.74
C LEU A 53 -16.90 -17.81 10.72
N ARG A 54 -16.50 -18.00 11.97
CA ARG A 54 -17.39 -18.12 13.12
C ARG A 54 -17.09 -16.95 14.07
N ALA A 55 -18.13 -16.26 14.50
CA ALA A 55 -18.03 -15.16 15.44
C ALA A 55 -18.83 -15.49 16.71
N ASP A 56 -18.20 -15.42 17.85
CA ASP A 56 -18.79 -15.63 19.15
C ASP A 56 -18.54 -14.42 20.04
N ALA A 57 -19.45 -14.13 20.97
CA ALA A 57 -19.21 -13.13 22.01
C ALA A 57 -18.09 -13.63 22.94
N ASP A 58 -17.21 -12.73 23.38
CA ASP A 58 -16.22 -13.05 24.39
C ASP A 58 -16.92 -13.29 25.73
N PRO A 59 -16.90 -14.52 26.27
CA PRO A 59 -17.59 -14.84 27.54
C PRO A 59 -16.97 -14.13 28.76
N SER A 60 -15.74 -13.64 28.63
CA SER A 60 -15.05 -12.86 29.67
C SER A 60 -15.22 -11.35 29.50
N ALA A 61 -15.85 -10.88 28.43
CA ALA A 61 -16.04 -9.48 28.16
C ALA A 61 -17.12 -8.86 29.04
N GLN A 62 -16.85 -7.67 29.57
CA GLN A 62 -17.83 -6.89 30.32
C GLN A 62 -18.75 -6.06 29.38
N SER A 63 -18.53 -6.09 28.07
CA SER A 63 -19.30 -5.37 27.07
C SER A 63 -19.45 -6.15 25.78
N ALA A 64 -20.55 -5.88 25.05
CA ALA A 64 -20.83 -6.49 23.74
C ALA A 64 -19.87 -6.01 22.62
N SER A 65 -18.90 -5.17 22.92
CA SER A 65 -17.90 -4.66 21.95
C SER A 65 -16.73 -5.61 21.70
N ALA A 66 -16.66 -6.74 22.41
CA ALA A 66 -15.62 -7.75 22.23
C ALA A 66 -16.19 -8.97 21.50
N THR A 67 -15.56 -9.34 20.40
CA THR A 67 -15.98 -10.46 19.54
C THR A 67 -14.80 -11.40 19.29
N TYR A 68 -15.02 -12.69 19.49
CA TYR A 68 -14.08 -13.76 19.15
C TYR A 68 -14.36 -14.27 17.75
N ILE A 69 -13.35 -14.31 16.91
CA ILE A 69 -13.44 -14.77 15.52
C ILE A 69 -12.53 -15.98 15.35
N THR A 70 -13.08 -17.07 14.85
CA THR A 70 -12.36 -18.29 14.48
C THR A 70 -12.71 -18.71 13.07
N LEU A 71 -11.92 -19.60 12.49
CA LEU A 71 -12.27 -20.21 11.20
C LEU A 71 -13.37 -21.26 11.42
N ALA A 72 -14.40 -21.22 10.59
CA ALA A 72 -15.49 -22.21 10.58
C ALA A 72 -15.13 -23.45 9.73
N GLN A 73 -14.01 -23.44 9.04
CA GLN A 73 -13.49 -24.50 8.20
C GLN A 73 -12.01 -24.68 8.41
N GLU A 74 -11.47 -25.83 8.03
CA GLU A 74 -10.03 -26.08 8.02
C GLU A 74 -9.35 -25.14 7.00
N HIS A 75 -8.18 -24.62 7.38
CA HIS A 75 -7.40 -23.74 6.49
C HIS A 75 -6.80 -24.56 5.35
N PRO A 76 -7.07 -24.19 4.06
CA PRO A 76 -6.62 -24.98 2.92
C PRO A 76 -5.12 -24.81 2.57
N TYR A 77 -4.38 -23.95 3.27
CA TYR A 77 -2.93 -23.65 3.09
C TYR A 77 -2.56 -23.06 1.71
N ASP A 78 -3.53 -22.70 0.91
CA ASP A 78 -3.36 -22.17 -0.44
C ASP A 78 -3.55 -20.65 -0.54
N ARG A 79 -3.95 -20.01 0.55
CA ARG A 79 -4.28 -18.59 0.61
C ARG A 79 -4.06 -17.99 1.99
N HIS A 80 -3.88 -16.67 2.05
CA HIS A 80 -3.86 -15.93 3.31
C HIS A 80 -5.28 -15.77 3.87
N ILE A 81 -5.37 -15.49 5.16
CA ILE A 81 -6.63 -15.19 5.84
C ILE A 81 -6.87 -13.68 5.73
N GLU A 82 -8.00 -13.30 5.13
CA GLU A 82 -8.47 -11.92 5.05
C GLU A 82 -9.79 -11.78 5.77
N ILE A 83 -9.88 -10.80 6.67
CA ILE A 83 -11.09 -10.55 7.46
C ILE A 83 -11.43 -9.06 7.33
N LEU A 84 -12.69 -8.79 6.95
CA LEU A 84 -13.23 -7.45 6.84
C LEU A 84 -14.16 -7.20 8.03
N LEU A 85 -13.81 -6.22 8.84
CA LEU A 85 -14.58 -5.78 9.99
C LEU A 85 -15.31 -4.48 9.65
N HIS A 86 -16.63 -4.50 9.72
CA HIS A 86 -17.48 -3.33 9.53
C HIS A 86 -17.90 -2.79 10.90
N LEU A 87 -17.48 -1.59 11.21
CA LEU A 87 -17.80 -0.93 12.47
C LEU A 87 -19.14 -0.19 12.36
N SER A 88 -19.94 -0.22 13.42
CA SER A 88 -21.21 0.54 13.47
C SER A 88 -20.99 2.06 13.50
N GLU A 89 -19.90 2.50 14.09
CA GLU A 89 -19.49 3.91 14.18
C GLU A 89 -18.04 4.05 13.65
N PRO A 90 -17.83 4.00 12.30
CA PRO A 90 -16.48 3.91 11.73
C PRO A 90 -15.64 5.17 11.95
N HIS A 91 -16.27 6.32 12.16
CA HIS A 91 -15.59 7.62 12.33
C HIS A 91 -15.36 8.01 13.78
N ARG A 92 -15.75 7.16 14.73
CA ARG A 92 -15.50 7.40 16.16
C ARG A 92 -14.02 7.17 16.48
N PRO A 93 -13.30 8.19 16.98
CA PRO A 93 -11.91 8.01 17.37
C PRO A 93 -11.80 7.07 18.58
N LEU A 94 -10.74 6.27 18.58
CA LEU A 94 -10.42 5.38 19.70
C LEU A 94 -8.98 5.63 20.15
N VAL A 95 -8.81 5.88 21.44
CA VAL A 95 -7.50 5.98 22.08
C VAL A 95 -7.41 4.90 23.14
N ILE A 96 -6.40 4.06 23.03
CA ILE A 96 -6.14 2.95 23.95
C ILE A 96 -4.77 3.11 24.60
N LEU A 97 -4.72 2.97 25.91
CA LEU A 97 -3.46 2.82 26.64
C LEU A 97 -3.26 1.35 27.00
N GLU A 98 -2.28 0.73 26.37
CA GLU A 98 -1.80 -0.60 26.72
C GLU A 98 -0.62 -0.46 27.69
N LYS A 99 -0.79 -0.97 28.88
CA LYS A 99 0.27 -0.98 29.89
C LYS A 99 1.12 -2.24 29.71
N GLY A 100 2.42 -2.09 29.60
CA GLY A 100 3.34 -3.22 29.67
C GLY A 100 3.20 -3.91 31.03
N ARG A 101 2.89 -5.19 31.06
CA ARG A 101 2.57 -5.91 32.29
C ARG A 101 3.53 -7.04 32.64
N LEU A 102 4.57 -7.23 31.87
CA LEU A 102 5.53 -8.27 32.18
C LEU A 102 6.42 -7.82 33.33
N SER A 103 6.28 -8.47 34.47
CA SER A 103 7.30 -8.38 35.53
C SER A 103 8.63 -8.90 34.98
N PHE A 104 9.76 -8.48 35.62
CA PHE A 104 11.08 -8.96 35.20
C PHE A 104 11.14 -10.49 35.13
N THR A 105 10.57 -11.17 36.13
CA THR A 105 10.54 -12.65 36.23
C THR A 105 9.75 -13.27 35.06
N GLN A 106 8.59 -12.70 34.72
CA GLN A 106 7.78 -13.17 33.60
C GLN A 106 8.49 -12.94 32.26
N TYR A 107 9.15 -11.79 32.13
CA TYR A 107 9.94 -11.47 30.94
C TYR A 107 11.12 -12.43 30.77
N GLU A 108 11.85 -12.72 31.84
CA GLU A 108 12.95 -13.70 31.86
C GLU A 108 12.48 -15.08 31.44
N GLN A 109 11.37 -15.56 31.99
CA GLN A 109 10.77 -16.84 31.61
C GLN A 109 10.39 -16.87 30.13
N GLN A 110 9.77 -15.80 29.61
CA GLN A 110 9.36 -15.69 28.21
C GLN A 110 10.59 -15.70 27.28
N ILE A 111 11.63 -14.95 27.59
CA ILE A 111 12.87 -14.93 26.80
C ILE A 111 13.57 -16.29 26.83
N CYS A 112 13.63 -16.95 27.99
CA CYS A 112 14.25 -18.26 28.09
C CYS A 112 13.48 -19.38 27.38
N SER A 113 12.15 -19.25 27.25
CA SER A 113 11.30 -20.21 26.56
C SER A 113 11.31 -20.05 25.05
N ARG A 114 11.74 -18.91 24.52
CA ARG A 114 11.79 -18.66 23.08
C ARG A 114 12.83 -19.55 22.41
N ARG A 115 12.41 -20.14 21.27
CA ARG A 115 13.27 -20.98 20.43
C ARG A 115 13.74 -20.26 19.15
N ASP A 116 13.40 -18.99 19.03
CA ASP A 116 13.81 -18.14 17.89
C ASP A 116 15.26 -17.63 18.05
N PHE A 117 15.72 -16.81 17.11
CA PHE A 117 17.12 -16.38 16.93
C PHE A 117 17.79 -15.64 18.10
N ILE A 118 17.11 -15.47 19.23
CA ILE A 118 17.65 -14.79 20.39
C ILE A 118 18.31 -15.82 21.31
N ARG A 119 19.41 -16.39 20.85
CA ARG A 119 20.26 -17.22 21.69
C ARG A 119 21.37 -16.37 22.26
N CYS A 120 21.52 -16.43 23.59
CA CYS A 120 22.75 -15.94 24.23
C CYS A 120 23.94 -16.68 23.62
N THR A 121 24.98 -15.95 23.24
CA THR A 121 26.22 -16.57 22.77
C THR A 121 26.90 -17.33 23.90
N ARG A 122 27.80 -18.27 23.59
CA ARG A 122 28.56 -19.02 24.63
C ARG A 122 29.28 -18.14 25.65
N LYS A 123 29.57 -16.88 25.27
CA LYS A 123 30.19 -15.88 26.18
C LYS A 123 29.23 -15.33 27.23
N ASP A 124 27.93 -15.47 27.05
CA ASP A 124 26.90 -14.99 27.97
C ASP A 124 26.35 -16.10 28.89
N SER A 125 27.05 -17.23 28.96
CA SER A 125 26.63 -18.40 29.77
C SER A 125 26.78 -18.23 31.26
N GLU A 126 27.50 -17.22 31.72
CA GLU A 126 27.61 -16.90 33.16
C GLU A 126 26.28 -16.32 33.66
N PRO A 127 25.74 -16.83 34.79
CA PRO A 127 24.40 -16.44 35.28
C PRO A 127 24.25 -14.92 35.51
N GLU A 128 25.29 -14.26 35.99
CA GLU A 128 25.27 -12.81 36.24
C GLU A 128 25.20 -11.99 34.94
N ARG A 129 25.97 -12.37 33.93
CA ARG A 129 25.95 -11.73 32.63
C ARG A 129 24.63 -11.96 31.89
N LYS A 130 24.06 -13.14 32.03
CA LYS A 130 22.74 -13.47 31.50
C LYS A 130 21.65 -12.62 32.14
N ALA A 131 21.68 -12.47 33.47
CA ALA A 131 20.74 -11.63 34.21
C ALA A 131 20.87 -10.15 33.83
N GLU A 132 22.09 -9.65 33.66
CA GLU A 132 22.35 -8.27 33.22
C GLU A 132 21.86 -8.06 31.78
N TYR A 133 22.10 -9.01 30.87
CA TYR A 133 21.62 -8.96 29.51
C TYR A 133 20.07 -8.90 29.44
N VAL A 134 19.39 -9.76 30.21
CA VAL A 134 17.93 -9.78 30.30
C VAL A 134 17.38 -8.46 30.86
N ARG A 135 18.03 -7.90 31.90
CA ARG A 135 17.66 -6.59 32.46
C ARG A 135 17.79 -5.46 31.45
N ARG A 136 18.93 -5.37 30.75
CA ARG A 136 19.15 -4.35 29.73
C ARG A 136 18.13 -4.46 28.59
N ARG A 137 17.79 -5.69 28.20
CA ARG A 137 16.79 -5.96 27.20
C ARG A 137 15.39 -5.60 27.68
N HIS A 138 15.05 -5.93 28.92
CA HIS A 138 13.76 -5.60 29.52
C HIS A 138 13.46 -4.10 29.46
N HIS A 139 14.43 -3.26 29.80
CA HIS A 139 14.28 -1.80 29.72
C HIS A 139 14.13 -1.25 28.31
N LYS A 140 14.57 -1.99 27.29
CA LYS A 140 14.51 -1.58 25.88
C LYS A 140 13.42 -2.29 25.10
N ASP A 141 12.74 -3.23 25.71
CA ASP A 141 11.74 -4.04 25.04
C ASP A 141 10.40 -3.31 25.04
N ILE A 142 9.87 -3.07 23.83
CA ILE A 142 8.58 -2.42 23.63
C ILE A 142 7.43 -3.14 24.35
N LEU A 143 7.54 -4.46 24.59
CA LEU A 143 6.52 -5.23 25.31
C LEU A 143 6.41 -4.86 26.80
N CYS A 144 7.42 -4.19 27.34
CA CYS A 144 7.47 -3.76 28.74
C CYS A 144 7.08 -2.29 28.92
N SER A 145 7.07 -1.52 27.84
CA SER A 145 6.73 -0.11 27.84
C SER A 145 5.23 0.10 27.61
N PRO A 146 4.61 1.08 28.26
CA PRO A 146 3.26 1.48 27.94
C PRO A 146 3.19 2.02 26.51
N VAL A 147 2.09 1.72 25.82
CA VAL A 147 1.85 2.18 24.44
C VAL A 147 0.49 2.84 24.36
N LEU A 148 0.46 4.06 23.88
CA LEU A 148 -0.76 4.73 23.46
C LEU A 148 -1.02 4.42 21.98
N MET A 149 -2.22 3.99 21.65
CA MET A 149 -2.67 3.76 20.28
C MET A 149 -3.84 4.69 19.99
N LEU A 150 -3.73 5.44 18.90
CA LEU A 150 -4.82 6.21 18.31
C LEU A 150 -5.32 5.51 17.05
N ASN A 151 -6.62 5.35 16.94
CA ASN A 151 -7.29 4.89 15.72
C ASN A 151 -8.34 5.92 15.32
N PHE A 152 -8.23 6.43 14.11
CA PHE A 152 -9.11 7.48 13.58
C PHE A 152 -9.36 7.30 12.10
N CYS A 153 -10.63 7.39 11.69
CA CYS A 153 -11.04 7.42 10.30
C CYS A 153 -11.86 8.70 10.06
N PRO A 154 -11.35 9.67 9.30
CA PRO A 154 -12.08 10.89 9.03
C PRO A 154 -13.34 10.62 8.18
N ASP A 155 -14.41 11.34 8.47
CA ASP A 155 -15.61 11.33 7.63
C ASP A 155 -15.46 12.36 6.51
N LEU A 156 -15.02 11.89 5.35
CA LEU A 156 -14.75 12.73 4.18
C LEU A 156 -15.90 12.72 3.15
N LEU A 157 -16.92 11.89 3.37
CA LEU A 157 -18.05 11.75 2.44
C LEU A 157 -19.35 12.40 2.91
N SER A 158 -19.38 12.96 4.13
CA SER A 158 -20.57 13.61 4.67
C SER A 158 -20.92 14.93 3.95
N GLU A 159 -19.94 15.59 3.35
CA GLU A 159 -20.13 16.79 2.55
C GLU A 159 -19.98 16.49 1.05
N PRO A 160 -20.82 17.11 0.20
CA PRO A 160 -20.72 16.91 -1.24
C PRO A 160 -19.39 17.47 -1.79
N LEU A 161 -18.73 16.68 -2.62
CA LEU A 161 -17.48 17.06 -3.28
C LEU A 161 -17.75 18.11 -4.37
N GLU A 162 -17.20 19.30 -4.20
CA GLU A 162 -17.18 20.32 -5.24
C GLU A 162 -16.00 20.09 -6.20
N LEU A 163 -16.22 19.32 -7.24
CA LEU A 163 -15.18 18.93 -8.21
C LEU A 163 -14.40 20.12 -8.80
N HIS A 164 -15.04 21.25 -8.98
CA HIS A 164 -14.37 22.45 -9.51
C HIS A 164 -13.37 23.08 -8.52
N LYS A 165 -13.43 22.71 -7.25
CA LYS A 165 -12.48 23.13 -6.23
C LYS A 165 -11.43 22.05 -5.92
N ALA A 166 -11.57 20.85 -6.49
CA ALA A 166 -10.63 19.76 -6.27
C ALA A 166 -9.32 20.05 -7.00
N THR A 167 -8.23 20.10 -6.26
CA THR A 167 -6.88 20.25 -6.80
C THR A 167 -6.15 18.91 -6.71
N ARG A 168 -5.57 18.46 -7.81
CA ARG A 168 -4.77 17.22 -7.89
C ARG A 168 -3.61 17.41 -8.85
N GLU A 169 -2.51 16.72 -8.59
CA GLU A 169 -1.46 16.51 -9.56
C GLU A 169 -1.63 15.12 -10.16
N LEU A 170 -1.86 15.04 -11.46
CA LEU A 170 -1.96 13.79 -12.19
C LEU A 170 -0.70 13.54 -13.02
N LEU A 171 -0.09 12.38 -12.81
CA LEU A 171 1.10 11.93 -13.52
C LEU A 171 0.78 10.59 -14.19
N PHE A 172 0.83 10.57 -15.52
CA PHE A 172 0.60 9.37 -16.32
C PHE A 172 1.95 8.80 -16.76
N LEU A 173 2.29 7.62 -16.26
CA LEU A 173 3.44 6.84 -16.69
C LEU A 173 2.97 5.81 -17.71
N ILE A 174 3.29 6.02 -18.98
CA ILE A 174 2.81 5.21 -20.09
C ILE A 174 3.96 4.37 -20.63
N ASP A 175 3.78 3.06 -20.61
CA ASP A 175 4.70 2.11 -21.21
C ASP A 175 4.69 2.31 -22.75
N ARG A 176 5.86 2.63 -23.29
CA ARG A 176 6.10 2.79 -24.72
C ARG A 176 7.10 1.77 -25.24
N SER A 177 7.19 0.60 -24.59
CA SER A 177 7.99 -0.51 -25.08
C SER A 177 7.45 -1.08 -26.39
N GLY A 178 8.27 -1.85 -27.08
CA GLY A 178 7.89 -2.44 -28.36
C GLY A 178 6.66 -3.35 -28.30
N SER A 179 6.39 -4.00 -27.17
CA SER A 179 5.21 -4.84 -26.96
C SER A 179 3.89 -4.06 -26.97
N MET A 180 3.92 -2.76 -26.68
CA MET A 180 2.76 -1.87 -26.72
C MET A 180 2.30 -1.54 -28.17
N SER A 181 3.10 -1.87 -29.17
CA SER A 181 2.79 -1.60 -30.57
C SER A 181 1.46 -2.24 -31.00
N GLY A 182 0.73 -1.55 -31.86
CA GLY A 182 -0.56 -2.00 -32.36
C GLY A 182 -1.72 -1.65 -31.43
N THR A 183 -2.50 -2.65 -31.03
CA THR A 183 -3.74 -2.47 -30.26
C THR A 183 -3.54 -1.76 -28.92
N ASN A 184 -2.49 -2.10 -28.19
CA ASN A 184 -2.27 -1.57 -26.84
C ASN A 184 -2.00 -0.06 -26.86
N ILE A 185 -1.04 0.40 -27.66
CA ILE A 185 -0.74 1.84 -27.74
C ILE A 185 -1.94 2.62 -28.29
N HIS A 186 -2.71 2.02 -29.18
CA HIS A 186 -3.93 2.63 -29.72
C HIS A 186 -5.02 2.79 -28.66
N ARG A 187 -5.26 1.75 -27.86
CA ARG A 187 -6.18 1.80 -26.71
C ARG A 187 -5.79 2.92 -25.74
N VAL A 188 -4.50 3.06 -25.44
CA VAL A 188 -3.99 4.11 -24.56
C VAL A 188 -4.26 5.50 -25.15
N LYS A 189 -4.00 5.71 -26.44
CA LYS A 189 -4.27 6.99 -27.10
C LYS A 189 -5.74 7.39 -27.05
N GLU A 190 -6.64 6.45 -27.33
CA GLU A 190 -8.09 6.69 -27.27
C GLU A 190 -8.53 7.05 -25.86
N ALA A 191 -8.12 6.26 -24.87
CA ALA A 191 -8.49 6.49 -23.49
C ALA A 191 -7.93 7.80 -22.94
N MET A 192 -6.69 8.12 -23.24
CA MET A 192 -6.04 9.37 -22.80
C MET A 192 -6.66 10.60 -23.45
N ALA A 193 -7.06 10.54 -24.72
CA ALA A 193 -7.75 11.65 -25.39
C ALA A 193 -9.06 12.02 -24.69
N VAL A 194 -9.82 11.03 -24.23
CA VAL A 194 -11.05 11.26 -23.46
C VAL A 194 -10.73 11.74 -22.04
N ALA A 195 -9.74 11.13 -21.39
CA ALA A 195 -9.32 11.50 -20.04
C ALA A 195 -8.91 12.97 -19.98
N LEU A 196 -8.09 13.45 -20.90
CA LEU A 196 -7.62 14.83 -20.95
C LEU A 196 -8.78 15.85 -21.07
N LYS A 197 -9.82 15.51 -21.80
CA LYS A 197 -11.01 16.36 -21.95
C LYS A 197 -11.87 16.43 -20.68
N SER A 198 -11.76 15.44 -19.80
CA SER A 198 -12.58 15.34 -18.60
C SER A 198 -11.90 15.91 -17.33
N LEU A 199 -10.67 16.40 -17.44
CA LEU A 199 -9.93 16.92 -16.28
C LEU A 199 -10.50 18.25 -15.77
N PRO A 200 -10.70 18.40 -14.45
CA PRO A 200 -11.07 19.68 -13.86
C PRO A 200 -9.99 20.75 -14.08
N SER A 201 -10.39 22.01 -14.11
CA SER A 201 -9.50 23.15 -14.38
C SER A 201 -8.37 23.35 -13.37
N GLY A 202 -8.56 22.91 -12.11
CA GLY A 202 -7.55 22.99 -11.06
C GLY A 202 -6.51 21.85 -11.07
N THR A 203 -6.44 21.06 -12.12
CA THR A 203 -5.55 19.89 -12.21
C THR A 203 -4.16 20.30 -12.71
N MET A 204 -3.12 19.84 -12.01
CA MET A 204 -1.74 19.82 -12.50
C MET A 204 -1.51 18.51 -13.26
N LEU A 205 -0.83 18.56 -14.39
CA LEU A 205 -0.68 17.44 -15.30
C LEU A 205 0.76 17.25 -15.76
N ASN A 206 1.18 16.00 -15.85
CA ASN A 206 2.31 15.60 -16.68
C ASN A 206 2.08 14.19 -17.26
N ILE A 207 2.72 13.91 -18.37
CA ILE A 207 2.71 12.62 -19.05
C ILE A 207 4.15 12.20 -19.29
N VAL A 208 4.50 10.98 -18.90
CA VAL A 208 5.83 10.43 -19.06
C VAL A 208 5.76 9.11 -19.79
N GLY A 209 6.25 9.09 -21.00
CA GLY A 209 6.48 7.83 -21.73
C GLY A 209 7.75 7.17 -21.20
N PHE A 210 7.71 5.89 -20.95
CA PHE A 210 8.89 5.15 -20.53
C PHE A 210 9.11 3.87 -21.37
N GLY A 211 10.35 3.50 -21.46
CA GLY A 211 10.84 2.31 -22.09
C GLY A 211 12.22 2.02 -21.51
N THR A 212 13.24 1.93 -22.31
CA THR A 212 14.65 1.91 -21.84
C THR A 212 15.02 3.22 -21.15
N THR A 213 14.49 4.34 -21.65
CA THR A 213 14.64 5.69 -21.12
C THR A 213 13.28 6.28 -20.77
N ILE A 214 13.24 7.55 -20.38
CA ILE A 214 12.01 8.28 -20.12
C ILE A 214 11.87 9.47 -21.07
N LYS A 215 10.62 9.81 -21.39
CA LYS A 215 10.30 10.96 -22.22
C LYS A 215 9.13 11.74 -21.61
N PRO A 216 9.39 12.64 -20.66
CA PRO A 216 8.36 13.47 -20.06
C PRO A 216 7.87 14.53 -21.05
N LEU A 217 6.56 14.83 -20.98
CA LEU A 217 5.98 15.92 -21.73
C LEU A 217 6.50 17.28 -21.25
N PHE A 218 6.49 17.45 -19.92
CA PHE A 218 7.02 18.65 -19.26
C PHE A 218 8.16 18.28 -18.30
N SER A 219 9.07 19.20 -18.05
CA SER A 219 10.12 19.01 -17.04
C SER A 219 9.57 18.91 -15.61
N SER A 220 8.40 19.53 -15.37
CA SER A 220 7.60 19.43 -14.15
C SER A 220 6.13 19.55 -14.51
N SER A 221 5.24 19.08 -13.62
CA SER A 221 3.78 19.18 -13.84
C SER A 221 3.33 20.62 -14.04
N ARG A 222 2.39 20.82 -14.94
CA ARG A 222 1.82 22.12 -15.29
C ARG A 222 0.30 22.14 -15.09
N LEU A 223 -0.22 23.30 -14.75
CA LEU A 223 -1.66 23.52 -14.64
C LEU A 223 -2.35 23.25 -15.97
N CYS A 224 -3.49 22.56 -15.94
CA CYS A 224 -4.35 22.35 -17.11
C CYS A 224 -4.93 23.67 -17.59
N THR A 225 -4.42 24.14 -18.72
CA THR A 225 -4.92 25.28 -19.48
C THR A 225 -5.20 24.80 -20.90
N ASP A 226 -5.86 25.60 -21.73
CA ASP A 226 -6.10 25.25 -23.12
C ASP A 226 -4.78 24.94 -23.87
N VAL A 227 -3.71 25.69 -23.56
CA VAL A 227 -2.40 25.48 -24.15
C VAL A 227 -1.74 24.18 -23.69
N THR A 228 -1.71 23.92 -22.38
CA THR A 228 -1.09 22.71 -21.83
C THR A 228 -1.86 21.44 -22.19
N LEU A 229 -3.17 21.50 -22.22
CA LEU A 229 -4.01 20.39 -22.69
C LEU A 229 -3.82 20.12 -24.19
N MET A 230 -3.64 21.13 -25.01
CA MET A 230 -3.31 20.96 -26.42
C MET A 230 -1.95 20.28 -26.59
N GLN A 231 -0.93 20.72 -25.83
CA GLN A 231 0.38 20.08 -25.83
C GLN A 231 0.31 18.61 -25.37
N ALA A 232 -0.47 18.31 -24.34
CA ALA A 232 -0.70 16.94 -23.86
C ALA A 232 -1.41 16.09 -24.93
N TYR A 233 -2.43 16.64 -25.59
CA TYR A 233 -3.13 15.97 -26.67
C TYR A 233 -2.20 15.66 -27.85
N GLU A 234 -1.37 16.60 -28.26
CA GLU A 234 -0.37 16.39 -29.33
C GLU A 234 0.66 15.32 -28.93
N TYR A 235 1.12 15.33 -27.69
CA TYR A 235 2.02 14.29 -27.17
C TYR A 235 1.40 12.90 -27.32
N ILE A 236 0.15 12.74 -26.90
CA ILE A 236 -0.60 11.48 -27.01
C ILE A 236 -0.79 11.09 -28.49
N GLN A 237 -1.16 11.99 -29.35
CA GLN A 237 -1.35 11.71 -30.77
C GLN A 237 -0.07 11.24 -31.48
N ARG A 238 1.08 11.80 -31.11
CA ARG A 238 2.39 11.48 -31.68
C ARG A 238 3.08 10.30 -30.99
N MET A 239 2.54 9.84 -29.86
CA MET A 239 3.13 8.78 -29.08
C MET A 239 3.17 7.48 -29.85
N ARG A 240 4.32 6.77 -29.82
CA ARG A 240 4.55 5.48 -30.45
C ARG A 240 5.20 4.52 -29.46
N ALA A 241 5.05 3.23 -29.70
CA ALA A 241 5.73 2.16 -28.97
C ALA A 241 7.15 1.96 -29.51
N ASP A 242 8.01 2.95 -29.34
CA ASP A 242 9.34 3.06 -29.96
C ASP A 242 10.49 3.21 -28.92
N MET A 243 10.20 2.98 -27.64
CA MET A 243 11.18 3.18 -26.55
C MET A 243 11.81 1.89 -26.01
N ARG A 244 11.56 0.76 -26.65
CA ARG A 244 12.17 -0.57 -26.41
C ARG A 244 11.79 -1.20 -25.09
N GLY A 245 12.69 -1.18 -24.07
CA GLY A 245 12.51 -1.87 -22.78
C GLY A 245 11.43 -1.30 -21.87
N THR A 246 11.34 -1.82 -20.65
CA THR A 246 10.31 -1.48 -19.65
C THR A 246 10.94 -1.07 -18.32
N ASN A 247 11.72 0.00 -18.32
CA ASN A 247 12.39 0.51 -17.13
C ASN A 247 11.46 1.39 -16.27
N LEU A 248 10.50 0.78 -15.60
CA LEU A 248 9.61 1.48 -14.68
C LEU A 248 10.38 2.03 -13.48
N LEU A 249 11.43 1.34 -13.01
CA LEU A 249 12.27 1.82 -11.92
C LEU A 249 12.84 3.21 -12.22
N GLY A 250 13.35 3.41 -13.42
CA GLY A 250 13.87 4.71 -13.87
C GLY A 250 12.80 5.79 -13.93
N ALA A 251 11.60 5.44 -14.43
CA ALA A 251 10.48 6.36 -14.50
C ALA A 251 9.99 6.80 -13.11
N LEU A 252 9.83 5.86 -12.18
CA LEU A 252 9.45 6.16 -10.79
C LEU A 252 10.55 6.92 -10.05
N SER A 253 11.82 6.59 -10.27
CA SER A 253 12.94 7.33 -9.68
C SER A 253 12.93 8.80 -10.09
N TRP A 254 12.69 9.05 -11.36
CA TRP A 254 12.53 10.43 -11.87
C TRP A 254 11.33 11.12 -11.25
N LEU A 255 10.19 10.43 -11.15
CA LEU A 255 8.96 10.96 -10.57
C LEU A 255 9.15 11.36 -9.11
N TYR A 256 9.77 10.52 -8.31
CA TYR A 256 10.00 10.79 -6.88
C TYR A 256 11.06 11.87 -6.62
N GLN A 257 11.86 12.24 -7.62
CA GLN A 257 12.76 13.40 -7.57
C GLN A 257 12.02 14.72 -7.87
N GLN A 258 10.82 14.66 -8.43
CA GLN A 258 10.02 15.85 -8.67
C GLN A 258 9.52 16.44 -7.35
N PRO A 259 9.54 17.78 -7.20
CA PRO A 259 9.07 18.42 -5.97
C PRO A 259 7.59 18.12 -5.73
N MET A 260 7.24 17.90 -4.47
CA MET A 260 5.84 17.78 -4.06
C MET A 260 5.19 19.16 -4.11
N LEU A 261 4.08 19.26 -4.84
CA LEU A 261 3.30 20.49 -4.93
C LEU A 261 2.33 20.56 -3.77
N ARG A 262 2.51 21.55 -2.91
CA ARG A 262 1.60 21.77 -1.79
C ARG A 262 0.19 22.06 -2.31
N SER A 263 -0.83 21.52 -1.68
CA SER A 263 -2.24 21.62 -2.08
C SER A 263 -2.63 20.87 -3.37
N TYR A 264 -1.70 20.11 -3.96
CA TYR A 264 -1.96 19.26 -5.12
C TYR A 264 -1.59 17.81 -4.80
N PRO A 265 -2.44 17.05 -4.14
CA PRO A 265 -2.16 15.64 -3.85
C PRO A 265 -1.86 14.86 -5.14
N ARG A 266 -0.72 14.18 -5.15
CA ARG A 266 -0.21 13.49 -6.34
C ARG A 266 -0.93 12.17 -6.54
N GLN A 267 -1.37 11.93 -7.78
CA GLN A 267 -1.97 10.70 -8.25
C GLN A 267 -1.19 10.20 -9.47
N VAL A 268 -0.68 8.99 -9.40
CA VAL A 268 0.18 8.40 -10.42
C VAL A 268 -0.55 7.26 -11.12
N PHE A 269 -0.66 7.32 -12.43
CA PHE A 269 -1.27 6.28 -13.25
C PHE A 269 -0.20 5.53 -14.01
N ILE A 270 -0.09 4.23 -13.80
CA ILE A 270 0.88 3.36 -14.46
C ILE A 270 0.13 2.48 -15.46
N ILE A 271 0.40 2.67 -16.74
CA ILE A 271 -0.24 1.94 -17.84
C ILE A 271 0.83 1.10 -18.53
N THR A 272 0.70 -0.20 -18.46
CA THR A 272 1.69 -1.16 -19.01
C THR A 272 1.04 -2.46 -19.45
N ASP A 273 1.60 -3.11 -20.48
CA ASP A 273 1.16 -4.44 -20.95
C ASP A 273 2.15 -5.55 -20.58
N GLY A 274 3.27 -5.21 -19.99
CA GLY A 274 4.40 -6.10 -19.93
C GLY A 274 4.84 -6.55 -18.56
N SER A 275 5.76 -7.50 -18.63
CA SER A 275 6.62 -7.87 -17.53
C SER A 275 7.64 -6.77 -17.31
N ILE A 276 7.73 -6.31 -16.09
CA ILE A 276 8.67 -5.28 -15.67
C ILE A 276 9.82 -5.95 -14.95
N SER A 277 11.04 -5.57 -15.31
CA SER A 277 12.24 -6.04 -14.65
C SER A 277 12.38 -5.45 -13.24
N SER A 278 13.10 -6.15 -12.37
CA SER A 278 13.45 -5.65 -11.04
C SER A 278 12.25 -5.32 -10.13
N VAL A 279 11.23 -6.18 -10.12
CA VAL A 279 9.99 -6.00 -9.34
C VAL A 279 10.28 -5.67 -7.87
N ALA A 280 11.21 -6.38 -7.23
CA ALA A 280 11.56 -6.14 -5.83
C ALA A 280 12.13 -4.73 -5.59
N ARG A 281 12.97 -4.25 -6.50
CA ARG A 281 13.56 -2.90 -6.43
C ARG A 281 12.52 -1.82 -6.65
N VAL A 282 11.58 -2.04 -7.56
CA VAL A 282 10.46 -1.11 -7.80
C VAL A 282 9.57 -1.03 -6.57
N LEU A 283 9.18 -2.15 -5.99
CA LEU A 283 8.37 -2.19 -4.77
C LEU A 283 9.07 -1.54 -3.58
N GLU A 284 10.39 -1.72 -3.45
CA GLU A 284 11.17 -1.06 -2.39
C GLU A 284 11.23 0.45 -2.58
N LEU A 285 11.40 0.93 -3.82
CA LEU A 285 11.35 2.36 -4.12
C LEU A 285 9.99 2.97 -3.78
N VAL A 286 8.90 2.30 -4.14
CA VAL A 286 7.54 2.74 -3.82
C VAL A 286 7.30 2.72 -2.31
N ARG A 287 7.77 1.68 -1.61
CA ARG A 287 7.66 1.58 -0.14
C ARG A 287 8.31 2.76 0.58
N ARG A 288 9.45 3.23 0.10
CA ARG A 288 10.15 4.40 0.66
C ARG A 288 9.42 5.72 0.36
N ASN A 289 8.52 5.75 -0.61
CA ASN A 289 7.84 6.95 -1.11
C ASN A 289 6.31 6.84 -1.01
N THR A 290 5.77 6.06 -0.08
CA THR A 290 4.33 5.84 0.04
C THR A 290 3.52 7.12 0.27
N CYS A 291 4.11 8.12 0.92
CA CYS A 291 3.49 9.43 1.14
C CYS A 291 3.61 10.40 -0.06
N ALA A 292 4.40 10.04 -1.07
CA ALA A 292 4.69 10.91 -2.21
C ALA A 292 3.68 10.81 -3.35
N GLY A 293 2.63 10.02 -3.21
CA GLY A 293 1.57 9.91 -4.21
C GLY A 293 0.86 8.57 -4.16
N ARG A 294 -0.41 8.59 -4.49
CA ARG A 294 -1.23 7.38 -4.62
C ARG A 294 -1.10 6.86 -6.05
N CYS A 295 -0.87 5.56 -6.20
CA CYS A 295 -0.66 4.93 -7.51
C CYS A 295 -1.87 4.13 -7.95
N PHE A 296 -2.20 4.23 -9.23
CA PHE A 296 -3.21 3.45 -9.93
C PHE A 296 -2.53 2.63 -11.01
N GLY A 297 -2.86 1.35 -11.10
CA GLY A 297 -2.33 0.45 -12.11
C GLY A 297 -3.38 0.12 -13.18
N LEU A 298 -2.96 0.11 -14.43
CA LEU A 298 -3.75 -0.33 -15.58
C LEU A 298 -2.93 -1.33 -16.38
N GLY A 299 -3.20 -2.61 -16.17
CA GLY A 299 -2.50 -3.73 -16.79
C GLY A 299 -3.22 -4.18 -18.04
N LEU A 300 -2.55 -4.09 -19.19
CA LEU A 300 -3.10 -4.42 -20.51
C LEU A 300 -2.71 -5.84 -20.94
N GLY A 301 -3.68 -6.72 -21.05
CA GLY A 301 -3.46 -8.07 -21.51
C GLY A 301 -2.90 -9.04 -20.49
N PRO A 302 -2.69 -10.32 -20.89
CA PRO A 302 -2.36 -11.40 -19.96
C PRO A 302 -0.91 -11.35 -19.46
N ARG A 303 -0.02 -10.62 -20.12
CA ARG A 303 1.41 -10.50 -19.74
C ARG A 303 1.70 -9.40 -18.72
N ALA A 304 0.72 -8.55 -18.38
CA ALA A 304 0.88 -7.53 -17.38
C ALA A 304 1.27 -8.13 -16.01
N CYS A 305 2.27 -7.55 -15.37
CA CYS A 305 2.78 -8.08 -14.10
C CYS A 305 1.82 -7.75 -12.94
N ARG A 306 0.93 -8.69 -12.62
CA ARG A 306 -0.06 -8.55 -11.54
C ARG A 306 0.58 -8.26 -10.18
N ARG A 307 1.62 -9.02 -9.84
CA ARG A 307 2.34 -8.85 -8.57
C ARG A 307 2.83 -7.43 -8.39
N LEU A 308 3.43 -6.86 -9.41
CA LEU A 308 3.99 -5.51 -9.35
C LEU A 308 2.90 -4.46 -9.20
N LEU A 309 1.91 -4.46 -10.09
CA LEU A 309 0.85 -3.44 -10.09
C LEU A 309 0.00 -3.51 -8.82
N LEU A 310 -0.41 -4.70 -8.40
CA LEU A 310 -1.13 -4.89 -7.14
C LEU A 310 -0.27 -4.50 -5.93
N GLY A 311 1.02 -4.82 -5.95
CA GLY A 311 1.95 -4.43 -4.89
C GLY A 311 2.12 -2.92 -4.77
N ILE A 312 2.28 -2.21 -5.88
CA ILE A 312 2.40 -0.75 -5.90
C ILE A 312 1.11 -0.09 -5.37
N THR A 313 -0.04 -0.51 -5.86
CA THR A 313 -1.31 0.09 -5.47
C THR A 313 -1.69 -0.22 -4.02
N LYS A 314 -1.37 -1.42 -3.54
CA LYS A 314 -1.54 -1.79 -2.13
C LYS A 314 -0.68 -0.92 -1.20
N LEU A 315 0.56 -0.64 -1.57
CA LEU A 315 1.46 0.20 -0.77
C LEU A 315 1.00 1.67 -0.72
N THR A 316 0.35 2.16 -1.74
CA THR A 316 0.02 3.59 -1.90
C THR A 316 -1.47 3.91 -1.75
N GLY A 317 -2.33 2.90 -1.62
CA GLY A 317 -3.77 3.08 -1.40
C GLY A 317 -4.62 3.29 -2.65
N GLY A 318 -4.05 3.11 -3.84
CA GLY A 318 -4.79 3.16 -5.10
C GLY A 318 -5.46 1.84 -5.47
N ILE A 319 -5.88 1.72 -6.72
CA ILE A 319 -6.46 0.51 -7.29
C ILE A 319 -5.74 0.10 -8.56
N THR A 320 -5.80 -1.20 -8.87
CA THR A 320 -5.32 -1.74 -10.14
C THR A 320 -6.49 -2.37 -10.90
N GLU A 321 -6.56 -2.08 -12.19
CA GLU A 321 -7.47 -2.70 -13.13
C GLU A 321 -6.68 -3.48 -14.18
N PHE A 322 -7.13 -4.69 -14.49
CA PHE A 322 -6.56 -5.52 -15.56
C PHE A 322 -7.56 -5.65 -16.69
N LEU A 323 -7.06 -5.56 -17.91
CA LEU A 323 -7.87 -5.62 -19.11
C LEU A 323 -7.47 -6.82 -19.95
N ASP A 324 -8.48 -7.51 -20.50
CA ASP A 324 -8.29 -8.50 -21.55
C ASP A 324 -7.96 -7.80 -22.90
N ASP A 325 -7.50 -8.59 -23.88
CA ASP A 325 -7.06 -8.05 -25.16
C ASP A 325 -8.16 -7.30 -25.96
N GLU A 326 -9.42 -7.63 -25.71
CA GLU A 326 -10.57 -7.04 -26.37
C GLU A 326 -11.26 -5.91 -25.59
N GLU A 327 -10.90 -5.73 -24.32
CA GLU A 327 -11.51 -4.70 -23.48
C GLU A 327 -10.99 -3.29 -23.83
N ARG A 328 -11.88 -2.32 -23.75
CA ARG A 328 -11.54 -0.91 -23.86
C ARG A 328 -10.94 -0.38 -22.57
N LEU A 329 -9.86 0.36 -22.68
CA LEU A 329 -9.19 0.98 -21.54
C LEU A 329 -10.00 2.14 -20.93
N GLN A 330 -10.72 2.89 -21.76
CA GLN A 330 -11.41 4.11 -21.37
C GLN A 330 -12.30 3.96 -20.13
N PRO A 331 -13.22 2.98 -20.02
CA PRO A 331 -14.10 2.89 -18.85
C PRO A 331 -13.31 2.66 -17.55
N LYS A 332 -12.25 1.85 -17.57
CA LYS A 332 -11.42 1.56 -16.41
C LYS A 332 -10.51 2.74 -16.04
N LEU A 333 -10.00 3.46 -17.02
CA LEU A 333 -9.25 4.69 -16.77
C LEU A 333 -10.13 5.77 -16.14
N ILE A 334 -11.34 5.97 -16.63
CA ILE A 334 -12.30 6.93 -16.06
C ILE A 334 -12.70 6.54 -14.63
N LYS A 335 -12.90 5.26 -14.36
CA LYS A 335 -13.15 4.76 -13.00
C LYS A 335 -12.00 5.10 -12.06
N SER A 336 -10.77 4.88 -12.48
CA SER A 336 -9.56 5.23 -11.71
C SER A 336 -9.42 6.75 -11.52
N LEU A 337 -9.74 7.54 -12.53
CA LEU A 337 -9.74 9.01 -12.43
C LEU A 337 -10.78 9.52 -11.43
N LYS A 338 -11.98 8.96 -11.41
CA LYS A 338 -13.00 9.31 -10.40
C LYS A 338 -12.48 9.07 -9.00
N LYS A 339 -11.80 7.95 -8.77
CA LYS A 339 -11.17 7.67 -7.49
C LYS A 339 -10.04 8.65 -7.17
N ALA A 340 -9.26 9.08 -8.15
CA ALA A 340 -8.20 10.06 -7.98
C ALA A 340 -8.70 11.44 -7.51
N PHE A 341 -9.94 11.78 -7.77
CA PHE A 341 -10.58 13.03 -7.33
C PHE A 341 -11.43 12.90 -6.07
N GLU A 342 -11.38 11.78 -5.37
CA GLU A 342 -12.02 11.64 -4.05
C GLU A 342 -11.53 12.72 -3.09
N PRO A 343 -12.36 13.11 -2.09
CA PRO A 343 -11.91 14.00 -1.01
C PRO A 343 -10.66 13.46 -0.34
N VAL A 344 -9.79 14.34 0.12
CA VAL A 344 -8.55 13.97 0.78
C VAL A 344 -8.21 14.92 1.91
N LEU A 345 -7.72 14.38 3.01
CA LEU A 345 -7.18 15.14 4.13
C LEU A 345 -5.65 15.07 4.06
N THR A 346 -5.01 16.21 3.89
CA THR A 346 -3.55 16.34 3.78
C THR A 346 -2.96 17.06 4.97
N ASP A 347 -1.64 16.99 5.13
CA ASP A 347 -0.89 17.66 6.21
C ASP A 347 -1.38 17.28 7.62
N VAL A 348 -1.77 16.02 7.79
CA VAL A 348 -2.23 15.49 9.08
C VAL A 348 -1.06 15.35 10.03
N ARG A 349 -1.22 15.85 11.25
CA ARG A 349 -0.24 15.71 12.32
C ARG A 349 -0.91 15.16 13.57
N ILE A 350 -0.15 14.43 14.35
CA ILE A 350 -0.54 13.97 15.68
C ILE A 350 0.41 14.63 16.68
N ASP A 351 -0.14 15.43 17.57
CA ASP A 351 0.61 16.04 18.67
C ASP A 351 0.29 15.26 19.95
N TRP A 352 1.34 14.68 20.53
CA TRP A 352 1.23 13.93 21.77
C TRP A 352 1.69 14.80 22.94
N TYR A 353 0.77 15.17 23.81
CA TYR A 353 1.06 15.95 25.02
C TYR A 353 1.42 15.01 26.15
N LEU A 354 2.71 14.82 26.39
CA LEU A 354 3.25 13.93 27.40
C LEU A 354 3.86 14.71 28.57
N PRO A 355 3.93 14.13 29.79
CA PRO A 355 4.67 14.73 30.90
C PRO A 355 6.15 14.98 30.53
N GLU A 356 6.74 16.05 31.09
CA GLU A 356 8.09 16.53 30.75
C GLU A 356 9.22 15.50 30.93
N ASN A 357 9.00 14.46 31.73
CA ASN A 357 9.99 13.43 32.04
C ASN A 357 9.82 12.15 31.20
N MET A 358 8.95 12.15 30.17
CA MET A 358 8.71 10.97 29.34
C MET A 358 9.31 11.16 27.95
N GLU A 359 10.17 10.23 27.57
CA GLU A 359 10.62 10.08 26.18
C GLU A 359 9.63 9.18 25.44
N ALA A 360 9.29 9.54 24.22
CA ALA A 360 8.34 8.79 23.42
C ALA A 360 8.90 8.45 22.03
N LEU A 361 8.63 7.23 21.61
CA LEU A 361 8.83 6.79 20.24
C LEU A 361 7.49 6.85 19.52
N LEU A 362 7.44 7.63 18.45
CA LEU A 362 6.23 7.83 17.66
C LEU A 362 6.26 7.01 16.37
N SER A 363 5.13 6.39 16.03
CA SER A 363 4.96 5.66 14.77
C SER A 363 3.52 5.86 14.26
N PRO A 364 3.31 6.19 12.99
CA PRO A 364 4.32 6.55 12.01
C PRO A 364 4.92 7.94 12.25
N ASN A 365 6.13 8.17 11.77
CA ASN A 365 6.75 9.51 11.85
C ASN A 365 6.12 10.49 10.83
N GLU A 366 5.69 9.96 9.70
CA GLU A 366 5.05 10.71 8.62
C GLU A 366 3.70 10.08 8.31
N ILE A 367 2.66 10.91 8.26
CA ILE A 367 1.30 10.47 8.02
C ILE A 367 0.97 10.73 6.55
N PRO A 368 0.60 9.69 5.76
CA PRO A 368 0.19 9.87 4.38
C PRO A 368 -1.13 10.64 4.29
N PRO A 369 -1.46 11.21 3.12
CA PRO A 369 -2.79 11.76 2.88
C PRO A 369 -3.87 10.70 3.15
N LEU A 370 -4.96 11.12 3.79
CA LEU A 370 -6.07 10.23 4.13
C LEU A 370 -7.21 10.42 3.14
N TYR A 371 -7.59 9.34 2.48
CA TYR A 371 -8.72 9.25 1.57
C TYR A 371 -9.93 8.60 2.24
N PRO A 372 -11.14 8.64 1.64
CA PRO A 372 -12.31 8.02 2.24
C PRO A 372 -12.07 6.54 2.57
N GLY A 373 -12.36 6.16 3.81
CA GLY A 373 -12.14 4.80 4.31
C GLY A 373 -10.74 4.52 4.86
N ASP A 374 -9.78 5.41 4.69
CA ASP A 374 -8.44 5.27 5.26
C ASP A 374 -8.49 5.49 6.77
N ARG A 375 -7.77 4.63 7.51
CA ARG A 375 -7.61 4.73 8.95
C ARG A 375 -6.22 5.22 9.30
N LEU A 376 -6.18 6.25 10.13
CA LEU A 376 -4.96 6.67 10.79
C LEU A 376 -4.81 5.85 12.07
N ILE A 377 -3.74 5.06 12.13
CA ILE A 377 -3.34 4.35 13.34
C ILE A 377 -2.00 4.92 13.78
N GLY A 378 -1.99 5.57 14.94
CA GLY A 378 -0.80 6.16 15.51
C GLY A 378 -0.42 5.45 16.81
N TYR A 379 0.87 5.22 17.03
CA TYR A 379 1.40 4.65 18.25
C TYR A 379 2.38 5.61 18.91
N CYS A 380 2.30 5.70 20.22
CA CYS A 380 3.27 6.39 21.06
C CYS A 380 3.74 5.42 22.15
N THR A 381 4.98 4.96 22.05
CA THR A 381 5.63 4.12 23.08
C THR A 381 6.29 5.01 24.10
N LEU A 382 5.92 4.83 25.37
CA LEU A 382 6.34 5.65 26.50
C LEU A 382 7.49 5.00 27.27
#